data_186fb82d3cf73764fc3f0814908ac8c3
#
_entry.id   186fb82d3cf73764fc3f0814908ac8c3
#
_cell.length_a   1.000
_cell.length_b   1.000
_cell.length_c   1.000
_cell.angle_alpha   90.00
_cell.angle_beta   90.00
_cell.angle_gamma   90.00
#
_symmetry.space_group_name_H-M   'P 1'
#
loop_
_entity.id
_entity.type
_entity.pdbx_description
1 polymer ?
#
loop_
_entity_poly.entity_id
_entity_poly.type
_entity_poly.pdbx_seq_one_letter_code
_entity_poly.pdbx_strand_id
1 'polypeptide(L)'
;MPFSDLGILLGDVSLLEIEHYTKDPMKAQNMTLRKILRRNKNSELGKKFGFADIHSIDEYRKKVPLTTYADYEPYVERMIHNREKNLMYTGRNVRYCSSSGSVGKPKILPKSVKDLWNMQCIGFSCSVSTAAHYIKKTKGKRLPAQMGPLVLVLTGHPLEDGKRCNGAGQVPLTYLKPITRFFCTSPASLLYPEHEELLDTSYLQLRFALANRNVSYLGSIVVTLLTTMFDYLEDNWEMLCDDIEKGI
;
A
#
# COMPACT_ATOMS: atom_id res chain seq x y z
N MET A 1 21.03 -12.93 3.26
CA MET A 1 19.66 -13.03 3.79
C MET A 1 18.72 -12.87 2.62
N PRO A 2 17.82 -13.83 2.30
CA PRO A 2 16.83 -13.63 1.25
C PRO A 2 15.95 -12.41 1.56
N PHE A 3 15.51 -11.67 0.53
CA PHE A 3 14.66 -10.48 0.72
C PHE A 3 13.34 -10.80 1.46
N SER A 4 12.83 -12.02 1.32
CA SER A 4 11.71 -12.53 2.11
C SER A 4 11.97 -12.49 3.61
N ASP A 5 13.18 -12.80 4.05
CA ASP A 5 13.57 -12.79 5.46
C ASP A 5 13.59 -11.37 6.02
N LEU A 6 14.02 -10.38 5.21
CA LEU A 6 13.98 -8.98 5.62
C LEU A 6 12.53 -8.48 5.78
N GLY A 7 11.64 -8.85 4.87
CA GLY A 7 10.21 -8.52 4.97
C GLY A 7 9.57 -9.13 6.21
N ILE A 8 9.89 -10.38 6.52
CA ILE A 8 9.42 -11.06 7.74
C ILE A 8 9.98 -10.37 8.98
N LEU A 9 11.27 -10.06 9.01
CA LEU A 9 11.90 -9.37 10.14
C LEU A 9 11.29 -7.98 10.40
N LEU A 10 11.07 -7.19 9.35
CA LEU A 10 10.38 -5.90 9.46
C LEU A 10 8.95 -6.07 9.98
N GLY A 11 8.25 -7.10 9.52
CA GLY A 11 6.93 -7.45 10.02
C GLY A 11 6.95 -7.85 11.49
N ASP A 12 7.90 -8.67 11.92
CA ASP A 12 8.05 -9.08 13.32
C ASP A 12 8.29 -7.88 14.25
N VAL A 13 9.18 -6.97 13.87
CA VAL A 13 9.43 -5.74 14.63
C VAL A 13 8.16 -4.88 14.70
N SER A 14 7.43 -4.75 13.59
CA SER A 14 6.18 -3.99 13.56
C SER A 14 5.07 -4.65 14.38
N LEU A 15 4.99 -5.98 14.40
CA LEU A 15 4.05 -6.73 15.24
C LEU A 15 4.34 -6.53 16.73
N LEU A 16 5.60 -6.52 17.14
CA LEU A 16 5.99 -6.20 18.53
C LEU A 16 5.58 -4.77 18.92
N GLU A 17 5.73 -3.81 18.00
CA GLU A 17 5.28 -2.44 18.22
C GLU A 17 3.75 -2.36 18.37
N ILE A 18 3.00 -3.06 17.52
CA ILE A 18 1.54 -3.14 17.60
C ILE A 18 1.12 -3.78 18.92
N GLU A 19 1.73 -4.90 19.30
CA GLU A 19 1.45 -5.57 20.57
C GLU A 19 1.73 -4.66 21.78
N HIS A 20 2.80 -3.88 21.73
CA HIS A 20 3.08 -2.90 22.77
C HIS A 20 1.99 -1.82 22.86
N TYR A 21 1.52 -1.32 21.72
CA TYR A 21 0.46 -0.29 21.69
C TYR A 21 -0.90 -0.82 22.12
N THR A 22 -1.19 -2.10 21.91
CA THR A 22 -2.46 -2.71 22.34
C THR A 22 -2.59 -2.86 23.87
N LYS A 23 -1.47 -2.81 24.60
CA LYS A 23 -1.48 -2.85 26.08
C LYS A 23 -2.03 -1.56 26.71
N ASP A 24 -1.86 -0.42 26.04
CA ASP A 24 -2.42 0.86 26.45
C ASP A 24 -2.81 1.69 25.21
N PRO A 25 -3.99 1.42 24.62
CA PRO A 25 -4.43 2.10 23.40
C PRO A 25 -4.57 3.60 23.55
N MET A 26 -4.97 4.11 24.72
CA MET A 26 -5.12 5.54 24.95
C MET A 26 -3.77 6.25 24.98
N LYS A 27 -2.77 5.66 25.58
CA LYS A 27 -1.40 6.16 25.55
C LYS A 27 -0.84 6.16 24.11
N ALA A 28 -1.05 5.08 23.37
CA ALA A 28 -0.63 4.97 21.97
C ALA A 28 -1.30 6.04 21.09
N GLN A 29 -2.60 6.27 21.26
CA GLN A 29 -3.34 7.31 20.54
C GLN A 29 -2.82 8.73 20.88
N ASN A 30 -2.60 9.02 22.14
CA ASN A 30 -2.02 10.31 22.59
C ASN A 30 -0.62 10.54 21.99
N MET A 31 0.23 9.50 22.03
CA MET A 31 1.58 9.58 21.44
C MET A 31 1.51 9.83 19.92
N THR A 32 0.62 9.15 19.23
CA THR A 32 0.42 9.31 17.78
C THR A 32 -0.07 10.70 17.44
N LEU A 33 -1.08 11.21 18.16
CA LEU A 33 -1.58 12.57 17.96
C LEU A 33 -0.46 13.60 18.16
N ARG A 34 0.29 13.53 19.27
CA ARG A 34 1.41 14.44 19.54
C ARG A 34 2.49 14.40 18.45
N LYS A 35 2.81 13.19 17.93
CA LYS A 35 3.76 13.05 16.81
C LYS A 35 3.25 13.75 15.54
N ILE A 36 1.97 13.61 15.23
CA ILE A 36 1.33 14.25 14.05
C ILE A 36 1.33 15.77 14.20
N LEU A 37 0.86 16.28 15.33
CA LEU A 37 0.78 17.72 15.59
C LEU A 37 2.17 18.36 15.54
N ARG A 38 3.13 17.81 16.29
CA ARG A 38 4.52 18.34 16.35
C ARG A 38 5.18 18.36 14.98
N ARG A 39 4.97 17.30 14.17
CA ARG A 39 5.54 17.20 12.82
C ARG A 39 4.95 18.25 11.88
N ASN A 40 3.65 18.52 12.01
CA ASN A 40 2.91 19.30 11.04
C ASN A 40 2.57 20.73 11.51
N LYS A 41 3.05 21.16 12.68
CA LYS A 41 2.77 22.49 13.23
C LYS A 41 3.13 23.65 12.30
N ASN A 42 4.12 23.46 11.43
CA ASN A 42 4.59 24.46 10.47
C ASN A 42 3.93 24.36 9.09
N SER A 43 3.05 23.37 8.83
CA SER A 43 2.23 23.34 7.63
C SER A 43 1.18 24.46 7.66
N GLU A 44 0.64 24.84 6.49
CA GLU A 44 -0.43 25.83 6.42
C GLU A 44 -1.65 25.38 7.25
N LEU A 45 -2.05 24.12 7.10
CA LEU A 45 -3.14 23.52 7.89
C LEU A 45 -2.81 23.49 9.39
N GLY A 46 -1.57 23.16 9.74
CA GLY A 46 -1.12 23.14 11.14
C GLY A 46 -1.14 24.51 11.80
N LYS A 47 -0.79 25.56 11.06
CA LYS A 47 -0.91 26.95 11.51
C LYS A 47 -2.38 27.38 11.63
N LYS A 48 -3.20 27.04 10.62
CA LYS A 48 -4.64 27.33 10.62
C LYS A 48 -5.36 26.78 11.86
N PHE A 49 -5.03 25.56 12.27
CA PHE A 49 -5.66 24.92 13.44
C PHE A 49 -4.85 25.05 14.74
N GLY A 50 -3.74 25.77 14.74
CA GLY A 50 -2.92 25.99 15.93
C GLY A 50 -2.30 24.72 16.50
N PHE A 51 -1.75 23.85 15.65
CA PHE A 51 -1.18 22.55 16.08
C PHE A 51 -0.03 22.69 17.09
N ALA A 52 0.66 23.84 17.11
CA ALA A 52 1.70 24.10 18.07
C ALA A 52 1.19 24.17 19.52
N ASP A 53 -0.06 24.61 19.70
CA ASP A 53 -0.68 24.90 20.99
C ASP A 53 -1.71 23.84 21.39
N ILE A 54 -1.63 22.65 20.81
CA ILE A 54 -2.49 21.51 21.14
C ILE A 54 -1.65 20.45 21.86
N HIS A 55 -1.99 20.20 23.12
CA HIS A 55 -1.24 19.28 24.01
C HIS A 55 -2.04 18.05 24.44
N SER A 56 -3.36 18.02 24.19
CA SER A 56 -4.25 16.94 24.58
C SER A 56 -5.28 16.60 23.49
N ILE A 57 -5.90 15.42 23.62
CA ILE A 57 -7.02 15.01 22.76
C ILE A 57 -8.20 15.98 22.89
N ASP A 58 -8.49 16.45 24.09
CA ASP A 58 -9.62 17.35 24.33
C ASP A 58 -9.39 18.73 23.72
N GLU A 59 -8.15 19.26 23.80
CA GLU A 59 -7.78 20.49 23.09
C GLU A 59 -7.87 20.31 21.58
N TYR A 60 -7.43 19.16 21.06
CA TYR A 60 -7.56 18.85 19.65
C TYR A 60 -9.02 18.87 19.19
N ARG A 61 -9.91 18.20 19.93
CA ARG A 61 -11.35 18.17 19.64
C ARG A 61 -12.02 19.55 19.70
N LYS A 62 -11.54 20.44 20.57
CA LYS A 62 -12.05 21.81 20.68
C LYS A 62 -11.57 22.72 19.56
N LYS A 63 -10.30 22.58 19.14
CA LYS A 63 -9.65 23.47 18.17
C LYS A 63 -9.81 23.04 16.73
N VAL A 64 -9.86 21.74 16.46
CA VAL A 64 -9.93 21.18 15.11
C VAL A 64 -11.37 20.74 14.82
N PRO A 65 -12.07 21.42 13.92
CA PRO A 65 -13.45 21.09 13.59
C PRO A 65 -13.53 19.74 12.86
N LEU A 66 -14.72 19.15 12.85
CA LEU A 66 -15.04 18.06 11.94
C LEU A 66 -14.99 18.59 10.50
N THR A 67 -14.30 17.88 9.64
CA THR A 67 -14.03 18.27 8.26
C THR A 67 -14.44 17.17 7.30
N THR A 68 -14.69 17.55 6.06
CA THR A 68 -14.92 16.67 4.92
C THR A 68 -13.77 16.76 3.93
N TYR A 69 -13.78 15.94 2.89
CA TYR A 69 -12.75 16.05 1.85
C TYR A 69 -12.79 17.41 1.13
N ALA A 70 -13.95 18.02 0.97
CA ALA A 70 -14.10 19.33 0.34
C ALA A 70 -13.26 20.42 1.04
N ASP A 71 -13.03 20.29 2.35
CA ASP A 71 -12.20 21.22 3.11
C ASP A 71 -10.70 21.08 2.78
N TYR A 72 -10.29 19.93 2.24
CA TYR A 72 -8.88 19.62 1.91
C TYR A 72 -8.61 19.65 0.40
N GLU A 73 -9.61 19.52 -0.43
CA GLU A 73 -9.49 19.49 -1.89
C GLU A 73 -8.71 20.69 -2.45
N PRO A 74 -8.96 21.95 -2.01
CA PRO A 74 -8.18 23.10 -2.49
C PRO A 74 -6.68 23.01 -2.18
N TYR A 75 -6.31 22.39 -1.06
CA TYR A 75 -4.89 22.16 -0.74
C TYR A 75 -4.27 21.11 -1.67
N VAL A 76 -5.02 20.04 -1.98
CA VAL A 76 -4.56 18.99 -2.89
C VAL A 76 -4.38 19.55 -4.29
N GLU A 77 -5.31 20.35 -4.79
CA GLU A 77 -5.22 21.02 -6.09
C GLU A 77 -3.98 21.93 -6.16
N ARG A 78 -3.73 22.76 -5.15
CA ARG A 78 -2.52 23.60 -5.07
C ARG A 78 -1.24 22.75 -5.06
N MET A 79 -1.25 21.58 -4.42
CA MET A 79 -0.12 20.65 -4.45
C MET A 79 0.11 20.06 -5.86
N ILE A 80 -0.94 19.79 -6.62
CA ILE A 80 -0.87 19.20 -7.96
C ILE A 80 -0.53 20.26 -9.01
N HIS A 81 -1.31 21.33 -9.09
CA HIS A 81 -1.17 22.34 -10.14
C HIS A 81 0.01 23.29 -9.87
N ASN A 82 0.12 23.82 -8.63
CA ASN A 82 1.13 24.81 -8.27
C ASN A 82 2.40 24.19 -7.68
N ARG A 83 2.45 22.87 -7.45
CA ARG A 83 3.57 22.17 -6.80
C ARG A 83 3.91 22.72 -5.41
N GLU A 84 2.95 23.32 -4.73
CA GLU A 84 3.13 23.89 -3.40
C GLU A 84 3.45 22.83 -2.36
N LYS A 85 4.26 23.21 -1.38
CA LYS A 85 4.73 22.33 -0.29
C LYS A 85 4.25 22.84 1.05
N ASN A 86 4.28 21.96 2.04
CA ASN A 86 3.92 22.29 3.43
C ASN A 86 2.49 22.83 3.60
N LEU A 87 1.56 22.40 2.77
CA LEU A 87 0.15 22.78 2.87
C LEU A 87 -0.55 21.95 3.96
N MET A 88 -0.78 20.68 3.72
CA MET A 88 -1.48 19.78 4.65
C MET A 88 -0.54 19.17 5.70
N TYR A 89 0.71 18.93 5.33
CA TYR A 89 1.75 18.39 6.19
C TYR A 89 3.11 18.95 5.82
N THR A 90 4.06 18.84 6.76
CA THR A 90 5.45 19.25 6.53
C THR A 90 6.24 18.14 5.87
N GLY A 91 6.97 18.48 4.80
CA GLY A 91 7.84 17.58 4.09
C GLY A 91 7.43 17.35 2.63
N ARG A 92 8.14 16.40 1.99
CA ARG A 92 7.98 16.12 0.57
C ARG A 92 6.78 15.22 0.33
N ASN A 93 5.88 15.64 -0.55
CA ASN A 93 4.92 14.74 -1.18
C ASN A 93 5.66 13.90 -2.23
N VAL A 94 5.50 12.60 -2.18
CA VAL A 94 6.20 11.67 -3.09
C VAL A 94 5.26 10.97 -4.05
N ARG A 95 3.99 10.83 -3.68
CA ARG A 95 2.97 10.16 -4.48
C ARG A 95 1.57 10.57 -4.02
N TYR A 96 0.60 10.28 -4.86
CA TYR A 96 -0.81 10.37 -4.50
C TYR A 96 -1.46 9.00 -4.50
N CYS A 97 -2.54 8.84 -3.76
CA CYS A 97 -3.43 7.71 -3.92
C CYS A 97 -4.88 8.18 -4.07
N SER A 98 -5.66 7.42 -4.83
CA SER A 98 -7.09 7.64 -4.99
C SER A 98 -7.90 6.71 -4.09
N SER A 99 -9.01 7.21 -3.57
CA SER A 99 -10.05 6.37 -2.96
C SER A 99 -10.83 5.62 -4.05
N SER A 100 -11.58 4.58 -3.66
CA SER A 100 -12.41 3.80 -4.60
C SER A 100 -13.52 4.60 -5.30
N GLY A 101 -13.88 5.78 -4.77
CA GLY A 101 -14.96 6.59 -5.34
C GLY A 101 -16.36 5.98 -5.24
N SER A 102 -16.55 4.98 -4.37
CA SER A 102 -17.84 4.28 -4.18
C SER A 102 -19.01 5.21 -3.84
N VAL A 103 -18.71 6.37 -3.28
CA VAL A 103 -19.68 7.44 -3.00
C VAL A 103 -19.16 8.75 -3.60
N GLY A 104 -19.40 8.98 -4.90
CA GLY A 104 -19.00 10.18 -5.61
C GLY A 104 -17.64 10.08 -6.33
N LYS A 105 -17.00 11.22 -6.62
CA LYS A 105 -15.71 11.27 -7.32
C LYS A 105 -14.58 10.67 -6.45
N PRO A 106 -13.62 9.93 -7.05
CA PRO A 106 -12.44 9.48 -6.33
C PRO A 106 -11.68 10.64 -5.69
N LYS A 107 -11.36 10.49 -4.40
CA LYS A 107 -10.63 11.50 -3.64
C LYS A 107 -9.13 11.28 -3.80
N ILE A 108 -8.39 12.33 -4.09
CA ILE A 108 -6.93 12.28 -4.22
C ILE A 108 -6.28 12.63 -2.88
N LEU A 109 -5.45 11.72 -2.39
CA LEU A 109 -4.78 11.84 -1.09
C LEU A 109 -3.26 11.87 -1.29
N PRO A 110 -2.59 12.96 -0.93
CA PRO A 110 -1.14 13.04 -1.01
C PRO A 110 -0.48 12.13 0.03
N LYS A 111 0.67 11.54 -0.32
CA LYS A 111 1.44 10.63 0.54
C LYS A 111 2.87 11.12 0.73
N SER A 112 3.27 11.26 1.98
CA SER A 112 4.67 11.53 2.34
C SER A 112 5.49 10.24 2.40
N VAL A 113 6.82 10.37 2.44
CA VAL A 113 7.73 9.22 2.67
C VAL A 113 7.36 8.45 3.94
N LYS A 114 6.98 9.18 5.00
CA LYS A 114 6.59 8.54 6.28
C LYS A 114 5.32 7.70 6.15
N ASP A 115 4.33 8.19 5.39
CA ASP A 115 3.09 7.44 5.18
C ASP A 115 3.35 6.16 4.41
N LEU A 116 4.20 6.22 3.39
CA LEU A 116 4.60 5.04 2.62
C LEU A 116 5.35 4.02 3.48
N TRP A 117 6.28 4.50 4.32
CA TRP A 117 7.00 3.63 5.24
C TRP A 117 6.05 2.92 6.21
N ASN A 118 5.10 3.66 6.80
CA ASN A 118 4.10 3.08 7.69
C ASN A 118 3.21 2.06 6.96
N MET A 119 2.75 2.37 5.75
CA MET A 119 1.95 1.43 4.95
C MET A 119 2.74 0.16 4.62
N GLN A 120 4.04 0.30 4.31
CA GLN A 120 4.91 -0.84 4.01
C GLN A 120 5.17 -1.70 5.25
N CYS A 121 5.56 -1.10 6.35
CA CYS A 121 5.96 -1.84 7.56
C CYS A 121 4.74 -2.40 8.30
N ILE A 122 3.73 -1.58 8.58
CA ILE A 122 2.58 -1.98 9.40
C ILE A 122 1.57 -2.77 8.57
N GLY A 123 1.30 -2.35 7.33
CA GLY A 123 0.34 -3.05 6.49
C GLY A 123 0.92 -4.33 5.87
N PHE A 124 1.83 -4.16 4.92
CA PHE A 124 2.31 -5.26 4.09
C PHE A 124 3.23 -6.23 4.84
N SER A 125 4.27 -5.71 5.51
CA SER A 125 5.25 -6.58 6.19
C SER A 125 4.65 -7.37 7.35
N CYS A 126 3.71 -6.80 8.12
CA CYS A 126 2.98 -7.54 9.16
C CYS A 126 2.17 -8.70 8.58
N SER A 127 1.47 -8.47 7.47
CA SER A 127 0.69 -9.53 6.82
C SER A 127 1.57 -10.67 6.33
N VAL A 128 2.70 -10.35 5.70
CA VAL A 128 3.68 -11.35 5.22
C VAL A 128 4.28 -12.13 6.40
N SER A 129 4.68 -11.44 7.48
CA SER A 129 5.24 -12.07 8.67
C SER A 129 4.23 -13.00 9.33
N THR A 130 2.99 -12.55 9.54
CA THR A 130 1.92 -13.36 10.12
C THR A 130 1.66 -14.63 9.30
N ALA A 131 1.57 -14.50 7.99
CA ALA A 131 1.40 -15.64 7.09
C ALA A 131 2.58 -16.62 7.17
N ALA A 132 3.81 -16.11 7.16
CA ALA A 132 5.02 -16.93 7.26
C ALA A 132 5.09 -17.72 8.58
N HIS A 133 4.78 -17.08 9.70
CA HIS A 133 4.72 -17.75 11.00
C HIS A 133 3.62 -18.81 11.08
N TYR A 134 2.43 -18.50 10.54
CA TYR A 134 1.34 -19.47 10.46
C TYR A 134 1.72 -20.71 9.68
N ILE A 135 2.31 -20.53 8.50
CA ILE A 135 2.75 -21.63 7.64
C ILE A 135 3.84 -22.47 8.31
N LYS A 136 4.82 -21.82 8.95
CA LYS A 136 5.86 -22.52 9.72
C LYS A 136 5.25 -23.36 10.84
N LYS A 137 4.28 -22.82 11.56
CA LYS A 137 3.59 -23.52 12.67
C LYS A 137 2.77 -24.71 12.19
N THR A 138 2.06 -24.57 11.06
CA THR A 138 1.08 -25.58 10.59
C THR A 138 1.71 -26.64 9.68
N LYS A 139 2.71 -26.28 8.88
CA LYS A 139 3.32 -27.17 7.89
C LYS A 139 4.78 -27.53 8.19
N GLY A 140 5.36 -27.03 9.27
CA GLY A 140 6.75 -27.27 9.66
C GLY A 140 7.80 -26.78 8.64
N LYS A 141 7.38 -26.14 7.55
CA LYS A 141 8.24 -25.70 6.46
C LYS A 141 8.41 -24.18 6.48
N ARG A 142 9.65 -23.74 6.26
CA ARG A 142 9.94 -22.35 5.93
C ARG A 142 9.64 -22.19 4.44
N LEU A 143 8.52 -21.58 4.10
CA LEU A 143 8.21 -21.28 2.72
C LEU A 143 8.96 -20.01 2.31
N PRO A 144 9.61 -20.00 1.13
CA PRO A 144 9.97 -18.75 0.51
C PRO A 144 8.67 -17.95 0.33
N ALA A 145 8.64 -16.74 0.87
CA ALA A 145 7.46 -15.89 0.76
C ALA A 145 7.37 -15.36 -0.67
N GLN A 146 6.84 -16.18 -1.58
CA GLN A 146 6.51 -15.74 -2.93
C GLN A 146 5.01 -15.48 -3.02
N MET A 147 4.69 -14.27 -3.33
CA MET A 147 3.34 -13.78 -3.54
C MET A 147 2.92 -14.12 -4.96
N GLY A 148 1.81 -14.82 -5.08
CA GLY A 148 1.16 -15.16 -6.33
C GLY A 148 0.62 -13.92 -7.07
N PRO A 149 -0.28 -14.08 -8.02
CA PRO A 149 -0.77 -12.97 -8.81
C PRO A 149 -1.42 -11.93 -7.91
N LEU A 150 -1.03 -10.67 -8.12
CA LEU A 150 -1.60 -9.53 -7.41
C LEU A 150 -2.90 -9.05 -8.06
N VAL A 151 -3.15 -9.47 -9.29
CA VAL A 151 -4.25 -9.00 -10.16
C VAL A 151 -4.32 -7.46 -10.20
N LEU A 152 -3.16 -6.81 -10.12
CA LEU A 152 -3.02 -5.37 -10.04
C LEU A 152 -1.85 -4.89 -10.88
N VAL A 153 -2.07 -3.82 -11.59
CA VAL A 153 -1.00 -3.05 -12.23
C VAL A 153 -0.60 -1.91 -11.32
N LEU A 154 0.70 -1.75 -11.08
CA LEU A 154 1.24 -0.86 -10.06
C LEU A 154 1.76 0.47 -10.61
N THR A 155 1.61 0.73 -11.91
CA THR A 155 2.15 1.93 -12.56
C THR A 155 1.48 3.21 -12.06
N GLY A 156 0.15 3.22 -11.93
CA GLY A 156 -0.64 4.41 -11.63
C GLY A 156 -0.64 5.42 -12.79
N HIS A 157 -1.54 6.39 -12.75
CA HIS A 157 -1.61 7.46 -13.75
C HIS A 157 -0.83 8.69 -13.30
N PRO A 158 -0.19 9.44 -14.24
CA PRO A 158 0.53 10.66 -13.91
C PRO A 158 -0.45 11.80 -13.59
N LEU A 159 -0.05 12.69 -12.70
CA LEU A 159 -0.69 13.96 -12.43
C LEU A 159 0.17 15.11 -12.98
N GLU A 160 -0.38 16.33 -13.00
CA GLU A 160 0.28 17.50 -13.59
C GLU A 160 1.62 17.87 -12.93
N ASP A 161 1.79 17.57 -11.63
CA ASP A 161 3.08 17.78 -10.94
C ASP A 161 4.15 16.73 -11.30
N GLY A 162 3.83 15.79 -12.20
CA GLY A 162 4.68 14.70 -12.63
C GLY A 162 4.75 13.51 -11.69
N LYS A 163 4.02 13.56 -10.56
CA LYS A 163 3.91 12.41 -9.66
C LYS A 163 2.78 11.48 -10.08
N ARG A 164 2.83 10.24 -9.62
CA ARG A 164 1.82 9.26 -9.98
C ARG A 164 0.77 9.11 -8.89
N CYS A 165 -0.48 8.84 -9.31
CA CYS A 165 -1.60 8.47 -8.47
C CYS A 165 -1.95 7.00 -8.69
N ASN A 166 -2.06 6.25 -7.60
CA ASN A 166 -2.45 4.84 -7.61
C ASN A 166 -3.69 4.63 -6.73
N GLY A 167 -4.39 3.53 -6.91
CA GLY A 167 -5.33 3.06 -5.89
C GLY A 167 -4.65 2.89 -4.53
N ALA A 168 -5.33 3.22 -3.45
CA ALA A 168 -4.73 3.26 -2.11
C ALA A 168 -4.02 1.96 -1.70
N GLY A 169 -4.56 0.81 -2.08
CA GLY A 169 -3.96 -0.50 -1.79
C GLY A 169 -2.72 -0.86 -2.62
N GLN A 170 -2.50 -0.18 -3.74
CA GLN A 170 -1.33 -0.42 -4.61
C GLN A 170 -0.08 0.32 -4.12
N VAL A 171 -0.27 1.41 -3.38
CA VAL A 171 0.80 2.34 -3.00
C VAL A 171 1.97 1.68 -2.27
N PRO A 172 1.78 0.73 -1.34
CA PRO A 172 2.91 0.08 -0.65
C PRO A 172 3.87 -0.62 -1.59
N LEU A 173 3.38 -1.21 -2.67
CA LEU A 173 4.17 -2.01 -3.60
C LEU A 173 4.89 -1.17 -4.67
N THR A 174 4.44 0.07 -4.92
CA THR A 174 4.97 0.89 -6.01
C THR A 174 6.46 1.26 -5.87
N TYR A 175 6.99 1.24 -4.65
CA TYR A 175 8.42 1.52 -4.38
C TYR A 175 9.29 0.27 -4.35
N LEU A 176 8.68 -0.91 -4.47
CA LEU A 176 9.39 -2.18 -4.41
C LEU A 176 9.82 -2.68 -5.80
N LYS A 177 9.58 -1.91 -6.87
CA LYS A 177 9.91 -2.30 -8.25
C LYS A 177 11.27 -2.99 -8.39
N PRO A 178 12.37 -2.47 -7.84
CA PRO A 178 13.69 -3.11 -8.00
C PRO A 178 13.81 -4.48 -7.34
N ILE A 179 12.97 -4.77 -6.35
CA ILE A 179 13.06 -5.98 -5.52
C ILE A 179 11.86 -6.92 -5.68
N THR A 180 10.84 -6.56 -6.47
CA THR A 180 9.62 -7.38 -6.67
C THR A 180 9.94 -8.79 -7.14
N ARG A 181 10.97 -8.96 -7.97
CA ARG A 181 11.44 -10.27 -8.47
C ARG A 181 11.81 -11.27 -7.37
N PHE A 182 12.07 -10.81 -6.14
CA PHE A 182 12.46 -11.68 -5.04
C PHE A 182 11.29 -12.18 -4.22
N PHE A 183 10.10 -11.58 -4.38
CA PHE A 183 8.92 -11.95 -3.60
C PHE A 183 7.61 -12.00 -4.41
N CYS A 184 7.60 -11.59 -5.68
CA CYS A 184 6.45 -11.75 -6.57
C CYS A 184 6.76 -12.80 -7.64
N THR A 185 5.74 -13.55 -8.04
CA THR A 185 5.83 -14.47 -9.18
C THR A 185 5.85 -13.73 -10.50
N SER A 186 5.10 -12.62 -10.59
CA SER A 186 5.04 -11.80 -11.78
C SER A 186 6.31 -10.94 -11.93
N PRO A 187 6.88 -10.86 -13.14
CA PRO A 187 8.02 -10.00 -13.40
C PRO A 187 7.67 -8.52 -13.26
N ALA A 188 8.69 -7.69 -13.00
CA ALA A 188 8.49 -6.26 -12.79
C ALA A 188 7.90 -5.54 -14.02
N SER A 189 8.20 -6.00 -15.23
CA SER A 189 7.61 -5.47 -16.48
C SER A 189 6.10 -5.66 -16.56
N LEU A 190 5.59 -6.74 -15.99
CA LEU A 190 4.16 -7.01 -15.94
C LEU A 190 3.45 -6.23 -14.82
N LEU A 191 4.11 -6.05 -13.67
CA LEU A 191 3.55 -5.29 -12.54
C LEU A 191 3.60 -3.77 -12.78
N TYR A 192 4.55 -3.30 -13.59
CA TYR A 192 4.75 -1.88 -13.91
C TYR A 192 4.90 -1.69 -15.42
N PRO A 193 3.88 -2.05 -16.22
CA PRO A 193 3.94 -1.93 -17.67
C PRO A 193 4.03 -0.47 -18.10
N GLU A 194 4.66 -0.24 -19.22
CA GLU A 194 4.67 1.07 -19.89
C GLU A 194 3.37 1.27 -20.70
N HIS A 195 2.85 0.17 -21.26
CA HIS A 195 1.65 0.10 -22.10
C HIS A 195 0.69 -0.95 -21.53
N GLU A 196 -0.11 -0.57 -20.52
CA GLU A 196 -1.03 -1.46 -19.84
C GLU A 196 -2.14 -2.01 -20.77
N GLU A 197 -2.57 -1.17 -21.70
CA GLU A 197 -3.63 -1.47 -22.66
C GLU A 197 -3.30 -2.61 -23.64
N LEU A 198 -2.02 -2.95 -23.76
CA LEU A 198 -1.54 -4.01 -24.64
C LEU A 198 -1.40 -5.37 -23.95
N LEU A 199 -1.68 -5.45 -22.64
CA LEU A 199 -1.42 -6.65 -21.84
C LEU A 199 -2.69 -7.30 -21.34
N ASP A 200 -2.88 -8.58 -21.59
CA ASP A 200 -3.77 -9.42 -20.75
C ASP A 200 -3.06 -9.73 -19.43
N THR A 201 -3.26 -8.82 -18.49
CA THR A 201 -2.60 -8.91 -17.18
C THR A 201 -3.10 -10.08 -16.36
N SER A 202 -4.34 -10.53 -16.54
CA SER A 202 -4.92 -11.67 -15.82
C SER A 202 -4.25 -12.97 -16.28
N TYR A 203 -4.21 -13.19 -17.58
CA TYR A 203 -3.53 -14.35 -18.17
C TYR A 203 -2.06 -14.42 -17.76
N LEU A 204 -1.32 -13.34 -18.00
CA LEU A 204 0.12 -13.33 -17.75
C LEU A 204 0.46 -13.52 -16.27
N GLN A 205 -0.26 -12.87 -15.36
CA GLN A 205 -0.01 -13.03 -13.93
C GLN A 205 -0.32 -14.46 -13.44
N LEU A 206 -1.42 -15.05 -13.90
CA LEU A 206 -1.76 -16.44 -13.59
C LEU A 206 -0.73 -17.40 -14.15
N ARG A 207 -0.33 -17.24 -15.39
CA ARG A 207 0.67 -18.08 -16.02
C ARG A 207 1.99 -18.13 -15.25
N PHE A 208 2.51 -16.96 -14.85
CA PHE A 208 3.72 -16.89 -14.02
C PHE A 208 3.53 -17.52 -12.64
N ALA A 209 2.36 -17.36 -12.05
CA ALA A 209 2.07 -17.93 -10.74
C ALA A 209 1.94 -19.45 -10.79
N LEU A 210 1.21 -20.00 -11.76
CA LEU A 210 0.99 -21.45 -11.93
C LEU A 210 2.29 -22.18 -12.26
N ALA A 211 3.16 -21.57 -13.06
CA ALA A 211 4.49 -22.12 -13.37
C ALA A 211 5.43 -22.16 -12.16
N ASN A 212 5.12 -21.45 -11.09
CA ASN A 212 5.97 -21.31 -9.93
C ASN A 212 5.52 -22.20 -8.76
N ARG A 213 6.28 -23.26 -8.45
CA ARG A 213 5.98 -24.19 -7.35
C ARG A 213 6.14 -23.61 -5.94
N ASN A 214 6.70 -22.39 -5.80
CA ASN A 214 7.00 -21.74 -4.53
C ASN A 214 5.94 -20.70 -4.14
N VAL A 215 4.82 -20.60 -4.82
CA VAL A 215 3.72 -19.72 -4.41
C VAL A 215 3.23 -20.14 -3.04
N SER A 216 3.29 -19.23 -2.10
CA SER A 216 2.93 -19.49 -0.71
C SER A 216 1.88 -18.51 -0.18
N TYR A 217 1.61 -17.45 -0.91
CA TYR A 217 0.71 -16.39 -0.50
C TYR A 217 -0.03 -15.81 -1.70
N LEU A 218 -1.35 -15.71 -1.56
CA LEU A 218 -2.22 -14.97 -2.46
C LEU A 218 -2.73 -13.75 -1.70
N GLY A 219 -2.55 -12.56 -2.26
CA GLY A 219 -2.95 -11.32 -1.61
C GLY A 219 -3.76 -10.44 -2.53
N SER A 220 -4.89 -9.95 -2.02
CA SER A 220 -5.68 -8.90 -2.67
C SER A 220 -6.23 -7.94 -1.66
N ILE A 221 -6.44 -6.70 -2.08
CA ILE A 221 -7.05 -5.64 -1.28
C ILE A 221 -8.57 -5.81 -1.15
N VAL A 222 -9.19 -6.49 -2.11
CA VAL A 222 -10.62 -6.76 -2.13
C VAL A 222 -10.87 -8.19 -2.62
N VAL A 223 -11.81 -8.87 -1.99
CA VAL A 223 -12.13 -10.27 -2.29
C VAL A 223 -12.58 -10.45 -3.74
N THR A 224 -13.29 -9.49 -4.31
CA THR A 224 -13.77 -9.55 -5.70
C THR A 224 -12.66 -9.72 -6.72
N LEU A 225 -11.46 -9.17 -6.48
CA LEU A 225 -10.32 -9.39 -7.38
C LEU A 225 -9.85 -10.85 -7.34
N LEU A 226 -9.95 -11.52 -6.18
CA LEU A 226 -9.62 -12.94 -6.09
C LEU A 226 -10.67 -13.81 -6.78
N THR A 227 -11.96 -13.51 -6.60
CA THR A 227 -13.02 -14.26 -7.29
C THR A 227 -12.88 -14.12 -8.80
N THR A 228 -12.73 -12.91 -9.32
CA THR A 228 -12.50 -12.69 -10.76
C THR A 228 -11.26 -13.43 -11.28
N MET A 229 -10.21 -13.52 -10.48
CA MET A 229 -9.01 -14.30 -10.84
C MET A 229 -9.30 -15.79 -10.91
N PHE A 230 -10.08 -16.35 -9.97
CA PHE A 230 -10.45 -17.76 -9.98
C PHE A 230 -11.44 -18.05 -11.09
N ASP A 231 -12.41 -17.18 -11.36
CA ASP A 231 -13.33 -17.31 -12.50
C ASP A 231 -12.53 -17.36 -13.81
N TYR A 232 -11.57 -16.46 -13.99
CA TYR A 232 -10.68 -16.46 -15.15
C TYR A 232 -9.85 -17.75 -15.26
N LEU A 233 -9.36 -18.27 -14.13
CA LEU A 233 -8.61 -19.51 -14.07
C LEU A 233 -9.49 -20.71 -14.46
N GLU A 234 -10.72 -20.78 -13.98
CA GLU A 234 -11.66 -21.85 -14.31
C GLU A 234 -12.02 -21.84 -15.80
N ASP A 235 -12.19 -20.66 -16.39
CA ASP A 235 -12.53 -20.50 -17.80
C ASP A 235 -11.36 -20.82 -18.75
N ASN A 236 -10.10 -20.68 -18.29
CA ASN A 236 -8.91 -20.72 -19.16
C ASN A 236 -7.84 -21.71 -18.70
N TRP A 237 -8.14 -22.64 -17.78
CA TRP A 237 -7.14 -23.52 -17.19
C TRP A 237 -6.44 -24.44 -18.21
N GLU A 238 -7.16 -24.96 -19.22
CA GLU A 238 -6.59 -25.83 -20.24
C GLU A 238 -5.52 -25.10 -21.06
N MET A 239 -5.85 -23.88 -21.52
CA MET A 239 -4.92 -23.02 -22.24
C MET A 239 -3.68 -22.68 -21.38
N LEU A 240 -3.89 -22.31 -20.13
CA LEU A 240 -2.80 -21.97 -19.20
C LEU A 240 -1.86 -23.17 -18.96
N CYS A 241 -2.40 -24.37 -18.78
CA CYS A 241 -1.61 -25.60 -18.63
C CYS A 241 -0.82 -25.91 -19.89
N ASP A 242 -1.45 -25.85 -21.05
CA ASP A 242 -0.84 -26.12 -22.35
C ASP A 242 0.32 -25.16 -22.65
N ASP A 243 0.14 -23.88 -22.39
CA ASP A 243 1.19 -22.86 -22.57
C ASP A 243 2.36 -23.03 -21.57
N ILE A 244 2.08 -23.47 -20.33
CA ILE A 244 3.12 -23.77 -19.36
C ILE A 244 3.92 -25.00 -19.80
N GLU A 245 3.26 -26.05 -20.28
CA GLU A 245 3.93 -27.27 -20.78
C GLU A 245 4.79 -26.98 -22.02
N LYS A 246 4.33 -26.14 -22.93
CA LYS A 246 5.07 -25.73 -24.13
C LYS A 246 6.17 -24.72 -23.83
N GLY A 247 6.20 -24.11 -22.66
CA GLY A 247 7.18 -23.09 -22.29
C GLY A 247 6.93 -21.73 -22.96
N ILE A 248 5.70 -21.49 -23.39
CA ILE A 248 5.28 -20.21 -24.03
C ILE A 248 5.02 -19.16 -22.98
#